data_4d16714a4894825bcaaa691cf98b1376
#
_entry.id   4d16714a4894825bcaaa691cf98b1376
#
_cell.length_a   1.000
_cell.length_b   1.000
_cell.length_c   1.000
_cell.angle_alpha   90.00
_cell.angle_beta   90.00
_cell.angle_gamma   90.00
#
_symmetry.space_group_name_H-M   'P 1'
#
loop_
_entity.id
_entity.type
_entity.pdbx_description
1 polymer ?
#
loop_
_entity_poly.entity_id
_entity_poly.type
_entity_poly.pdbx_seq_one_letter_code
_entity_poly.pdbx_strand_id
1 'polypeptide(L)'
;MSHDTAAGDATAPGDETLTVYTDYVCPFCYLGEASLEQYRAERDDPLDVEWHPFDLRSNERGPDGEIDPAADSGKDEAYFEKAKENVRRLQEEYGVEMSLDIAREVDSKNAQQAALFVREEYPEAFAAFHERVFDALWQDERDVGDPDVLAEIAADVGSADSEGAEIDTDKLRAAIDDPEREAALKGRFREAQQAGVTGVPTFAYAGHAARGAVPPEHLRRLIEG
;
A
#
# COMPACT_ATOMS: atom_id res chain seq x y z
N MET A 1 18.53 24.89 46.44
CA MET A 1 19.15 23.70 45.80
C MET A 1 18.13 23.15 44.85
N SER A 2 18.21 23.57 43.62
CA SER A 2 17.28 23.23 42.54
C SER A 2 17.89 22.04 41.81
N HIS A 3 17.18 20.91 41.81
CA HIS A 3 17.49 19.80 40.94
C HIS A 3 16.69 19.94 39.63
N ASP A 4 17.42 20.40 38.66
CA ASP A 4 17.02 20.38 37.26
C ASP A 4 17.23 18.95 36.75
N THR A 5 16.17 18.19 36.59
CA THR A 5 16.25 16.87 35.96
C THR A 5 15.81 17.06 34.51
N ALA A 6 16.80 17.23 33.64
CA ALA A 6 16.60 17.11 32.21
C ALA A 6 16.17 15.67 31.92
N ALA A 7 14.90 15.48 31.59
CA ALA A 7 14.41 14.28 30.95
C ALA A 7 14.97 14.26 29.53
N GLY A 8 15.98 13.44 29.30
CA GLY A 8 16.43 13.09 27.96
C GLY A 8 15.33 12.35 27.25
N ASP A 9 14.77 12.97 26.23
CA ASP A 9 13.88 12.35 25.27
C ASP A 9 14.72 11.33 24.47
N ALA A 10 14.65 10.07 24.87
CA ALA A 10 15.22 8.98 24.10
C ALA A 10 14.17 8.58 23.08
N THR A 11 14.20 9.20 21.90
CA THR A 11 13.46 8.78 20.71
C THR A 11 13.77 7.32 20.44
N ALA A 12 12.77 6.46 20.49
CA ALA A 12 12.93 5.04 20.17
C ALA A 12 13.31 4.91 18.68
N PRO A 13 14.23 3.98 18.30
CA PRO A 13 14.53 3.73 16.89
C PRO A 13 13.27 3.21 16.21
N GLY A 14 12.65 4.03 15.33
CA GLY A 14 11.39 3.78 14.64
C GLY A 14 10.45 4.99 14.57
N ASP A 15 10.70 6.05 15.33
CA ASP A 15 9.84 7.26 15.31
C ASP A 15 10.00 8.12 14.03
N GLU A 16 11.03 7.87 13.22
CA GLU A 16 11.33 8.65 12.01
C GLU A 16 10.90 7.96 10.70
N THR A 17 10.30 6.76 10.76
CA THR A 17 9.82 6.04 9.58
C THR A 17 8.35 6.32 9.34
N LEU A 18 8.00 6.73 8.12
CA LEU A 18 6.60 6.85 7.69
C LEU A 18 6.06 5.46 7.39
N THR A 19 5.08 5.00 8.17
CA THR A 19 4.34 3.77 7.85
C THR A 19 3.12 4.11 7.01
N VAL A 20 3.02 3.50 5.82
CA VAL A 20 1.89 3.66 4.90
C VAL A 20 1.08 2.37 4.88
N TYR A 21 -0.11 2.39 5.48
CA TYR A 21 -1.04 1.28 5.39
C TYR A 21 -1.82 1.39 4.08
N THR A 22 -1.77 0.35 3.27
CA THR A 22 -2.25 0.39 1.89
C THR A 22 -2.84 -0.95 1.44
N ASP A 23 -3.69 -0.89 0.41
CA ASP A 23 -4.21 -2.05 -0.33
C ASP A 23 -4.29 -1.70 -1.80
N TYR A 24 -3.82 -2.58 -2.67
CA TYR A 24 -3.77 -2.34 -4.12
C TYR A 24 -5.16 -2.10 -4.74
N VAL A 25 -6.22 -2.72 -4.21
CA VAL A 25 -7.60 -2.52 -4.72
C VAL A 25 -8.26 -1.23 -4.21
N CYS A 26 -7.54 -0.41 -3.46
CA CYS A 26 -8.05 0.87 -2.99
C CYS A 26 -7.62 2.01 -3.94
N PRO A 27 -8.55 2.67 -4.67
CA PRO A 27 -8.20 3.77 -5.57
C PRO A 27 -7.58 4.97 -4.84
N PHE A 28 -8.00 5.20 -3.60
CA PHE A 28 -7.42 6.25 -2.76
C PHE A 28 -6.00 5.92 -2.30
N CYS A 29 -5.61 4.63 -2.24
CA CYS A 29 -4.23 4.26 -1.98
C CYS A 29 -3.33 4.65 -3.15
N TYR A 30 -3.72 4.35 -4.39
CA TYR A 30 -3.00 4.78 -5.58
C TYR A 30 -2.81 6.31 -5.64
N LEU A 31 -3.87 7.08 -5.37
CA LEU A 31 -3.81 8.54 -5.30
C LEU A 31 -2.96 9.03 -4.10
N GLY A 32 -2.96 8.27 -3.01
CA GLY A 32 -2.12 8.54 -1.84
C GLY A 32 -0.63 8.36 -2.12
N GLU A 33 -0.26 7.33 -2.91
CA GLU A 33 1.11 7.14 -3.39
C GLU A 33 1.56 8.32 -4.25
N ALA A 34 0.73 8.77 -5.20
CA ALA A 34 1.05 9.93 -6.02
C ALA A 34 1.29 11.20 -5.18
N SER A 35 0.47 11.42 -4.15
CA SER A 35 0.67 12.52 -3.20
C SER A 35 1.97 12.38 -2.40
N LEU A 36 2.29 11.15 -1.97
CA LEU A 36 3.54 10.87 -1.25
C LEU A 36 4.76 11.11 -2.13
N GLU A 37 4.74 10.67 -3.38
CA GLU A 37 5.82 10.92 -4.33
C GLU A 37 6.02 12.41 -4.60
N GLN A 38 4.95 13.19 -4.76
CA GLN A 38 5.04 14.64 -4.88
C GLN A 38 5.69 15.26 -3.65
N TYR A 39 5.30 14.83 -2.45
CA TYR A 39 5.92 15.31 -1.21
C TYR A 39 7.40 14.92 -1.13
N ARG A 40 7.77 13.68 -1.47
CA ARG A 40 9.16 13.21 -1.49
C ARG A 40 10.03 13.97 -2.47
N ALA A 41 9.48 14.32 -3.64
CA ALA A 41 10.19 15.10 -4.67
C ALA A 41 10.50 16.55 -4.24
N GLU A 42 9.75 17.09 -3.27
CA GLU A 42 9.97 18.43 -2.71
C GLU A 42 10.93 18.46 -1.51
N ARG A 43 11.37 17.28 -1.03
CA ARG A 43 12.27 17.17 0.13
C ARG A 43 13.72 17.19 -0.30
N ASP A 44 14.55 17.83 0.52
CA ASP A 44 16.01 17.76 0.40
C ASP A 44 16.57 16.46 1.01
N ASP A 45 15.93 15.95 2.08
CA ASP A 45 16.37 14.76 2.80
C ASP A 45 15.50 13.53 2.43
N PRO A 46 16.10 12.33 2.29
CA PRO A 46 15.35 11.11 2.04
C PRO A 46 14.39 10.82 3.20
N LEU A 47 13.25 10.22 2.88
CA LEU A 47 12.24 9.78 3.83
C LEU A 47 12.17 8.25 3.83
N ASP A 48 12.40 7.66 5.00
CA ASP A 48 12.20 6.23 5.17
C ASP A 48 10.70 5.92 5.19
N VAL A 49 10.27 5.03 4.28
CA VAL A 49 8.88 4.63 4.13
C VAL A 49 8.75 3.12 4.29
N GLU A 50 7.86 2.70 5.18
CA GLU A 50 7.45 1.31 5.32
C GLU A 50 6.02 1.14 4.81
N TRP A 51 5.85 0.36 3.74
CA TRP A 51 4.53 -0.05 3.27
C TRP A 51 4.01 -1.23 4.08
N HIS A 52 2.84 -1.05 4.67
CA HIS A 52 2.18 -2.06 5.51
C HIS A 52 0.90 -2.53 4.82
N PRO A 53 0.76 -3.83 4.52
CA PRO A 53 -0.42 -4.37 3.86
C PRO A 53 -1.66 -4.24 4.75
N PHE A 54 -2.80 -3.99 4.10
CA PHE A 54 -4.11 -3.91 4.72
C PHE A 54 -5.13 -4.70 3.88
N ASP A 55 -6.05 -5.41 4.51
CA ASP A 55 -7.11 -6.12 3.81
C ASP A 55 -8.39 -5.29 3.78
N LEU A 56 -8.58 -4.52 2.71
CA LEU A 56 -9.76 -3.67 2.51
C LEU A 56 -11.05 -4.49 2.35
N ARG A 57 -10.92 -5.74 1.92
CA ARG A 57 -12.01 -6.68 1.67
C ARG A 57 -12.18 -7.72 2.77
N SER A 58 -11.58 -7.53 3.94
CA SER A 58 -11.62 -8.47 5.07
C SER A 58 -13.04 -8.89 5.46
N ASN A 59 -14.04 -7.99 5.34
CA ASN A 59 -15.44 -8.27 5.65
C ASN A 59 -16.17 -9.06 4.53
N GLU A 60 -15.53 -9.19 3.38
CA GLU A 60 -16.06 -9.92 2.22
C GLU A 60 -15.47 -11.32 2.10
N ARG A 61 -14.55 -11.72 3.02
CA ARG A 61 -13.92 -13.04 3.01
C ARG A 61 -14.73 -14.09 3.73
N GLY A 62 -14.86 -15.25 3.09
CA GLY A 62 -15.40 -16.45 3.70
C GLY A 62 -14.46 -17.11 4.71
N PRO A 63 -14.89 -18.20 5.37
CA PRO A 63 -14.08 -18.95 6.33
C PRO A 63 -12.81 -19.57 5.74
N ASP A 64 -12.79 -19.80 4.43
CA ASP A 64 -11.62 -20.27 3.65
C ASP A 64 -10.60 -19.17 3.35
N GLY A 65 -10.96 -17.90 3.61
CA GLY A 65 -10.13 -16.74 3.35
C GLY A 65 -10.30 -16.18 1.92
N GLU A 66 -11.13 -16.78 1.09
CA GLU A 66 -11.44 -16.29 -0.25
C GLU A 66 -12.59 -15.26 -0.20
N ILE A 67 -12.68 -14.41 -1.23
CA ILE A 67 -13.79 -13.47 -1.36
C ILE A 67 -15.08 -14.23 -1.62
N ASP A 68 -16.07 -14.03 -0.75
CA ASP A 68 -17.42 -14.56 -0.93
C ASP A 68 -18.24 -13.61 -1.81
N PRO A 69 -18.61 -13.99 -3.04
CA PRO A 69 -19.39 -13.12 -3.92
C PRO A 69 -20.78 -12.74 -3.37
N ALA A 70 -21.26 -13.49 -2.37
CA ALA A 70 -22.54 -13.23 -1.71
C ALA A 70 -22.40 -12.35 -0.46
N ALA A 71 -21.16 -12.02 -0.04
CA ALA A 71 -20.93 -11.17 1.13
C ALA A 71 -21.48 -9.76 0.89
N ASP A 72 -22.17 -9.23 1.87
CA ASP A 72 -22.57 -7.82 1.88
C ASP A 72 -21.39 -6.95 2.33
N SER A 73 -20.80 -6.23 1.39
CA SER A 73 -19.73 -5.27 1.68
C SER A 73 -20.19 -4.08 2.53
N GLY A 74 -21.50 -3.89 2.72
CA GLY A 74 -22.10 -2.72 3.34
C GLY A 74 -21.99 -1.43 2.49
N LYS A 75 -21.59 -1.57 1.21
CA LYS A 75 -21.37 -0.45 0.26
C LYS A 75 -22.42 -0.56 -0.85
N ASP A 76 -23.28 0.43 -0.97
CA ASP A 76 -24.29 0.53 -2.01
C ASP A 76 -23.79 1.27 -3.26
N GLU A 77 -24.61 1.34 -4.29
CA GLU A 77 -24.28 2.06 -5.53
C GLU A 77 -23.99 3.55 -5.27
N ALA A 78 -24.70 4.17 -4.33
CA ALA A 78 -24.47 5.57 -4.00
C ALA A 78 -23.09 5.81 -3.37
N TYR A 79 -22.61 4.85 -2.58
CA TYR A 79 -21.24 4.87 -2.05
C TYR A 79 -20.21 4.84 -3.19
N PHE A 80 -20.39 3.95 -4.17
CA PHE A 80 -19.44 3.82 -5.28
C PHE A 80 -19.46 5.04 -6.21
N GLU A 81 -20.62 5.61 -6.50
CA GLU A 81 -20.71 6.85 -7.29
C GLU A 81 -20.00 8.01 -6.58
N LYS A 82 -20.20 8.16 -5.28
CA LYS A 82 -19.48 9.17 -4.49
C LYS A 82 -17.97 8.92 -4.44
N ALA A 83 -17.55 7.66 -4.37
CA ALA A 83 -16.14 7.29 -4.45
C ALA A 83 -15.54 7.68 -5.79
N LYS A 84 -16.23 7.41 -6.92
CA LYS A 84 -15.81 7.82 -8.26
C LYS A 84 -15.70 9.34 -8.41
N GLU A 85 -16.65 10.11 -7.87
CA GLU A 85 -16.57 11.58 -7.87
C GLU A 85 -15.32 12.08 -7.11
N ASN A 86 -15.04 11.50 -5.94
CA ASN A 86 -13.85 11.85 -5.17
C ASN A 86 -12.55 11.46 -5.89
N VAL A 87 -12.52 10.29 -6.53
CA VAL A 87 -11.37 9.85 -7.35
C VAL A 87 -11.11 10.85 -8.47
N ARG A 88 -12.13 11.24 -9.25
CA ARG A 88 -11.98 12.24 -10.33
C ARG A 88 -11.39 13.56 -9.84
N ARG A 89 -11.90 14.06 -8.71
CA ARG A 89 -11.40 15.31 -8.13
C ARG A 89 -9.92 15.20 -7.74
N LEU A 90 -9.53 14.09 -7.10
CA LEU A 90 -8.14 13.86 -6.68
C LEU A 90 -7.21 13.57 -7.86
N GLN A 91 -7.68 12.91 -8.93
CA GLN A 91 -6.94 12.75 -10.17
C GLN A 91 -6.55 14.12 -10.77
N GLU A 92 -7.51 15.05 -10.83
CA GLU A 92 -7.25 16.42 -11.29
C GLU A 92 -6.29 17.17 -10.37
N GLU A 93 -6.46 17.01 -9.04
CA GLU A 93 -5.64 17.68 -8.02
C GLU A 93 -4.19 17.20 -8.03
N TYR A 94 -3.96 15.89 -8.20
CA TYR A 94 -2.63 15.28 -8.16
C TYR A 94 -2.00 15.05 -9.54
N GLY A 95 -2.73 15.34 -10.62
CA GLY A 95 -2.25 15.16 -11.99
C GLY A 95 -2.04 13.68 -12.35
N VAL A 96 -2.87 12.79 -11.81
CA VAL A 96 -2.77 11.33 -12.01
C VAL A 96 -3.84 10.86 -12.98
N GLU A 97 -3.43 10.08 -13.97
CA GLU A 97 -4.37 9.35 -14.83
C GLU A 97 -4.57 7.94 -14.28
N MET A 98 -5.83 7.52 -14.08
CA MET A 98 -6.17 6.17 -13.64
C MET A 98 -7.57 5.81 -14.12
N SER A 99 -7.88 4.51 -14.19
CA SER A 99 -9.21 4.02 -14.48
C SER A 99 -10.24 4.52 -13.45
N LEU A 100 -11.44 4.86 -13.95
CA LEU A 100 -12.58 5.20 -13.09
C LEU A 100 -13.42 3.99 -12.71
N ASP A 101 -13.12 2.83 -13.27
CA ASP A 101 -13.76 1.58 -12.92
C ASP A 101 -13.06 1.00 -11.69
N ILE A 102 -13.78 1.06 -10.56
CA ILE A 102 -13.27 0.49 -9.31
C ILE A 102 -13.26 -1.03 -9.46
N ALA A 103 -12.10 -1.66 -9.33
CA ALA A 103 -11.90 -3.10 -9.47
C ALA A 103 -12.56 -3.86 -8.31
N ARG A 104 -13.87 -4.10 -8.41
CA ARG A 104 -14.66 -4.76 -7.36
C ARG A 104 -14.41 -6.27 -7.28
N GLU A 105 -13.98 -6.89 -8.38
CA GLU A 105 -13.81 -8.34 -8.49
C GLU A 105 -12.39 -8.82 -8.20
N VAL A 106 -11.42 -7.89 -8.21
CA VAL A 106 -10.02 -8.22 -7.98
C VAL A 106 -9.75 -8.47 -6.50
N ASP A 107 -9.07 -9.57 -6.18
CA ASP A 107 -8.52 -9.85 -4.85
C ASP A 107 -7.03 -9.53 -4.83
N SER A 108 -6.63 -8.51 -4.09
CA SER A 108 -5.23 -8.11 -3.94
C SER A 108 -4.39 -9.01 -3.04
N LYS A 109 -4.94 -10.08 -2.47
CA LYS A 109 -4.22 -10.96 -1.55
C LYS A 109 -2.90 -11.46 -2.15
N ASN A 110 -2.95 -11.97 -3.39
CA ASN A 110 -1.76 -12.44 -4.10
C ASN A 110 -0.75 -11.34 -4.38
N ALA A 111 -1.23 -10.16 -4.79
CA ALA A 111 -0.36 -8.99 -5.00
C ALA A 111 0.35 -8.56 -3.71
N GLN A 112 -0.36 -8.54 -2.58
CA GLN A 112 0.21 -8.20 -1.29
C GLN A 112 1.23 -9.25 -0.82
N GLN A 113 0.96 -10.54 -1.07
CA GLN A 113 1.90 -11.64 -0.75
C GLN A 113 3.16 -11.56 -1.62
N ALA A 114 3.00 -11.31 -2.92
CA ALA A 114 4.10 -11.07 -3.85
C ALA A 114 4.94 -9.86 -3.43
N ALA A 115 4.31 -8.75 -3.05
CA ALA A 115 5.00 -7.54 -2.60
C ALA A 115 5.81 -7.79 -1.32
N LEU A 116 5.29 -8.55 -0.34
CA LEU A 116 6.06 -8.95 0.83
C LEU A 116 7.27 -9.81 0.45
N PHE A 117 7.10 -10.77 -0.45
CA PHE A 117 8.21 -11.60 -0.95
C PHE A 117 9.28 -10.75 -1.64
N VAL A 118 8.89 -9.84 -2.54
CA VAL A 118 9.83 -8.96 -3.24
C VAL A 118 10.57 -8.05 -2.24
N ARG A 119 9.88 -7.49 -1.26
CA ARG A 119 10.50 -6.66 -0.22
C ARG A 119 11.55 -7.42 0.60
N GLU A 120 11.31 -8.69 0.91
CA GLU A 120 12.19 -9.53 1.71
C GLU A 120 13.42 -10.03 0.93
N GLU A 121 13.21 -10.50 -0.31
CA GLU A 121 14.24 -11.16 -1.11
C GLU A 121 14.94 -10.22 -2.10
N TYR A 122 14.27 -9.14 -2.52
CA TYR A 122 14.72 -8.18 -3.55
C TYR A 122 14.43 -6.73 -3.13
N PRO A 123 14.95 -6.26 -1.97
CA PRO A 123 14.57 -4.96 -1.39
C PRO A 123 14.82 -3.77 -2.33
N GLU A 124 15.86 -3.83 -3.18
CA GLU A 124 16.13 -2.78 -4.17
C GLU A 124 15.07 -2.71 -5.28
N ALA A 125 14.41 -3.83 -5.61
CA ALA A 125 13.38 -3.87 -6.63
C ALA A 125 11.97 -3.57 -6.07
N PHE A 126 11.82 -3.53 -4.75
CA PHE A 126 10.51 -3.46 -4.12
C PHE A 126 9.72 -2.19 -4.52
N ALA A 127 10.33 -1.02 -4.51
CA ALA A 127 9.65 0.23 -4.82
C ALA A 127 9.08 0.21 -6.25
N ALA A 128 9.90 -0.20 -7.23
CA ALA A 128 9.47 -0.31 -8.61
C ALA A 128 8.39 -1.39 -8.81
N PHE A 129 8.52 -2.53 -8.13
CA PHE A 129 7.50 -3.58 -8.17
C PHE A 129 6.17 -3.09 -7.58
N HIS A 130 6.21 -2.43 -6.44
CA HIS A 130 5.03 -1.88 -5.75
C HIS A 130 4.28 -0.88 -6.63
N GLU A 131 4.99 0.07 -7.23
CA GLU A 131 4.45 1.04 -8.17
C GLU A 131 3.80 0.36 -9.38
N ARG A 132 4.52 -0.59 -10.02
CA ARG A 132 4.01 -1.31 -11.19
C ARG A 132 2.79 -2.17 -10.91
N VAL A 133 2.63 -2.72 -9.70
CA VAL A 133 1.40 -3.42 -9.31
C VAL A 133 0.21 -2.46 -9.24
N PHE A 134 0.39 -1.26 -8.70
CA PHE A 134 -0.64 -0.23 -8.71
C PHE A 134 -0.98 0.22 -10.14
N ASP A 135 0.02 0.50 -10.98
CA ASP A 135 -0.19 0.91 -12.37
C ASP A 135 -0.91 -0.16 -13.17
N ALA A 136 -0.51 -1.43 -13.02
CA ALA A 136 -1.14 -2.55 -13.70
C ALA A 136 -2.64 -2.62 -13.41
N LEU A 137 -3.04 -2.39 -12.15
CA LEU A 137 -4.46 -2.39 -11.79
C LEU A 137 -5.17 -1.10 -12.25
N TRP A 138 -4.61 0.08 -11.97
CA TRP A 138 -5.33 1.34 -12.09
C TRP A 138 -5.14 2.06 -13.41
N GLN A 139 -4.07 1.78 -14.16
CA GLN A 139 -3.86 2.32 -15.51
C GLN A 139 -4.14 1.30 -16.60
N ASP A 140 -3.62 0.05 -16.40
CA ASP A 140 -3.69 -1.00 -17.42
C ASP A 140 -4.91 -1.92 -17.26
N GLU A 141 -5.71 -1.76 -16.19
CA GLU A 141 -6.92 -2.54 -15.85
C GLU A 141 -6.65 -4.05 -15.77
N ARG A 142 -5.44 -4.45 -15.32
CA ARG A 142 -5.02 -5.83 -15.20
C ARG A 142 -5.43 -6.41 -13.83
N ASP A 143 -5.78 -7.69 -13.81
CA ASP A 143 -6.08 -8.40 -12.56
C ASP A 143 -4.78 -8.73 -11.80
N VAL A 144 -4.47 -7.93 -10.78
CA VAL A 144 -3.30 -8.16 -9.91
C VAL A 144 -3.51 -9.30 -8.88
N GLY A 145 -4.67 -9.93 -8.88
CA GLY A 145 -4.92 -11.20 -8.19
C GLY A 145 -4.36 -12.41 -8.94
N ASP A 146 -4.09 -12.25 -10.26
CA ASP A 146 -3.55 -13.31 -11.11
C ASP A 146 -2.02 -13.43 -10.92
N PRO A 147 -1.50 -14.61 -10.49
CA PRO A 147 -0.07 -14.84 -10.34
C PRO A 147 0.74 -14.67 -11.63
N ASP A 148 0.14 -14.89 -12.80
CA ASP A 148 0.84 -14.71 -14.07
C ASP A 148 1.05 -13.22 -14.37
N VAL A 149 0.07 -12.37 -14.09
CA VAL A 149 0.20 -10.92 -14.16
C VAL A 149 1.30 -10.41 -13.24
N LEU A 150 1.37 -10.90 -12.00
CA LEU A 150 2.40 -10.51 -11.04
C LEU A 150 3.81 -10.95 -11.47
N ALA A 151 3.92 -12.14 -12.09
CA ALA A 151 5.19 -12.62 -12.62
C ALA A 151 5.66 -11.81 -13.84
N GLU A 152 4.76 -11.37 -14.71
CA GLU A 152 5.08 -10.46 -15.82
C GLU A 152 5.58 -9.11 -15.28
N ILE A 153 4.90 -8.52 -14.29
CA ILE A 153 5.35 -7.29 -13.63
C ILE A 153 6.76 -7.45 -13.04
N ALA A 154 7.01 -8.58 -12.36
CA ALA A 154 8.32 -8.87 -11.78
C ALA A 154 9.43 -8.96 -12.83
N ALA A 155 9.14 -9.60 -13.99
CA ALA A 155 10.08 -9.69 -15.11
C ALA A 155 10.36 -8.31 -15.74
N ASP A 156 9.32 -7.47 -15.88
CA ASP A 156 9.46 -6.13 -16.45
C ASP A 156 10.32 -5.22 -15.55
N VAL A 157 10.11 -5.26 -14.24
CA VAL A 157 10.91 -4.50 -13.25
C VAL A 157 12.37 -4.93 -13.30
N GLY A 158 12.66 -6.24 -13.35
CA GLY A 158 14.04 -6.75 -13.45
C GLY A 158 14.76 -6.37 -14.75
N SER A 159 14.01 -6.09 -15.83
CA SER A 159 14.58 -5.72 -17.13
C SER A 159 14.79 -4.21 -17.34
N ALA A 160 14.03 -3.37 -16.64
CA ALA A 160 14.02 -1.91 -16.82
C ALA A 160 15.23 -1.25 -16.15
N ASP A 161 15.67 -1.74 -15.00
CA ASP A 161 16.82 -1.22 -14.27
C ASP A 161 18.00 -2.21 -14.37
N SER A 162 18.93 -1.90 -15.25
CA SER A 162 20.16 -2.71 -15.45
C SER A 162 21.05 -2.83 -14.19
N GLU A 163 20.71 -2.17 -13.09
CA GLU A 163 21.37 -2.22 -11.79
C GLU A 163 20.52 -2.94 -10.71
N GLY A 164 19.23 -3.26 -11.02
CA GLY A 164 18.33 -3.97 -10.10
C GLY A 164 18.53 -5.49 -10.16
N ALA A 165 18.32 -6.17 -9.03
CA ALA A 165 18.30 -7.61 -8.98
C ALA A 165 17.11 -8.16 -9.78
N GLU A 166 17.39 -9.06 -10.74
CA GLU A 166 16.34 -9.77 -11.47
C GLU A 166 15.48 -10.58 -10.49
N ILE A 167 14.18 -10.29 -10.46
CA ILE A 167 13.22 -11.01 -9.60
C ILE A 167 12.96 -12.39 -10.23
N ASP A 168 13.25 -13.45 -9.49
CA ASP A 168 13.00 -14.83 -9.91
C ASP A 168 11.47 -15.09 -9.89
N THR A 169 10.86 -15.13 -11.07
CA THR A 169 9.42 -15.26 -11.26
C THR A 169 8.87 -16.63 -10.80
N ASP A 170 9.69 -17.69 -10.85
CA ASP A 170 9.28 -19.00 -10.34
C ASP A 170 9.22 -19.01 -8.82
N LYS A 171 10.19 -18.36 -8.16
CA LYS A 171 10.14 -18.15 -6.70
C LYS A 171 9.00 -17.25 -6.29
N LEU A 172 8.68 -16.20 -7.09
CA LEU A 172 7.53 -15.34 -6.82
C LEU A 172 6.22 -16.15 -6.84
N ARG A 173 6.01 -16.98 -7.87
CA ARG A 173 4.83 -17.86 -7.93
C ARG A 173 4.78 -18.82 -6.75
N ALA A 174 5.89 -19.46 -6.43
CA ALA A 174 5.97 -20.35 -5.28
C ALA A 174 5.68 -19.62 -3.95
N ALA A 175 6.11 -18.38 -3.83
CA ALA A 175 5.83 -17.55 -2.65
C ALA A 175 4.36 -17.16 -2.54
N ILE A 176 3.66 -16.94 -3.66
CA ILE A 176 2.21 -16.67 -3.68
C ILE A 176 1.42 -17.91 -3.21
N ASP A 177 1.86 -19.10 -3.56
CA ASP A 177 1.20 -20.36 -3.19
C ASP A 177 1.62 -20.88 -1.80
N ASP A 178 2.55 -20.21 -1.11
CA ASP A 178 3.09 -20.68 0.16
C ASP A 178 2.15 -20.34 1.33
N PRO A 179 1.59 -21.36 2.02
CA PRO A 179 0.69 -21.15 3.15
C PRO A 179 1.35 -20.50 4.37
N GLU A 180 2.67 -20.63 4.54
CA GLU A 180 3.38 -19.96 5.63
C GLU A 180 3.47 -18.45 5.38
N ARG A 181 3.70 -18.06 4.13
CA ARG A 181 3.67 -16.65 3.71
C ARG A 181 2.27 -16.07 3.76
N GLU A 182 1.24 -16.82 3.38
CA GLU A 182 -0.15 -16.40 3.57
C GLU A 182 -0.47 -16.16 5.06
N ALA A 183 -0.02 -17.04 5.94
CA ALA A 183 -0.21 -16.87 7.38
C ALA A 183 0.54 -15.63 7.92
N ALA A 184 1.73 -15.34 7.40
CA ALA A 184 2.49 -14.14 7.71
C ALA A 184 1.74 -12.87 7.24
N LEU A 185 1.23 -12.84 6.01
CA LEU A 185 0.41 -11.74 5.48
C LEU A 185 -0.83 -11.50 6.36
N LYS A 186 -1.56 -12.55 6.74
CA LYS A 186 -2.68 -12.47 7.69
C LYS A 186 -2.24 -11.93 9.07
N GLY A 187 -0.99 -12.19 9.47
CA GLY A 187 -0.36 -11.59 10.64
C GLY A 187 -0.27 -10.08 10.51
N ARG A 188 0.26 -9.59 9.38
CA ARG A 188 0.38 -8.15 9.09
C ARG A 188 -0.99 -7.46 9.06
N PHE A 189 -2.03 -8.07 8.49
CA PHE A 189 -3.39 -7.52 8.54
C PHE A 189 -3.90 -7.33 9.98
N ARG A 190 -3.60 -8.29 10.87
CA ARG A 190 -3.96 -8.18 12.29
C ARG A 190 -3.17 -7.09 13.00
N GLU A 191 -1.90 -6.90 12.67
CA GLU A 191 -1.06 -5.81 13.21
C GLU A 191 -1.66 -4.45 12.86
N ALA A 192 -2.10 -4.23 11.61
CA ALA A 192 -2.79 -3.01 11.20
C ALA A 192 -4.06 -2.75 12.03
N GLN A 193 -4.87 -3.79 12.24
CA GLN A 193 -6.09 -3.69 13.07
C GLN A 193 -5.75 -3.36 14.52
N GLN A 194 -4.73 -3.99 15.10
CA GLN A 194 -4.26 -3.73 16.48
C GLN A 194 -3.69 -2.31 16.63
N ALA A 195 -3.08 -1.77 15.58
CA ALA A 195 -2.65 -0.38 15.51
C ALA A 195 -3.82 0.62 15.36
N GLY A 196 -5.08 0.13 15.29
CA GLY A 196 -6.28 0.96 15.18
C GLY A 196 -6.52 1.52 13.78
N VAL A 197 -5.89 0.93 12.75
CA VAL A 197 -6.15 1.29 11.35
C VAL A 197 -7.50 0.72 10.94
N THR A 198 -8.42 1.60 10.54
CA THR A 198 -9.80 1.24 10.15
C THR A 198 -10.10 1.51 8.69
N GLY A 199 -9.12 1.97 7.93
CA GLY A 199 -9.24 2.26 6.49
C GLY A 199 -7.93 2.74 5.91
N VAL A 200 -7.83 2.68 4.60
CA VAL A 200 -6.61 2.99 3.83
C VAL A 200 -6.89 3.99 2.71
N PRO A 201 -5.86 4.76 2.27
CA PRO A 201 -4.55 4.81 2.86
C PRO A 201 -4.55 5.44 4.25
N THR A 202 -3.65 5.00 5.12
CA THR A 202 -3.35 5.67 6.38
C THR A 202 -1.84 5.86 6.47
N PHE A 203 -1.41 7.10 6.67
CA PHE A 203 -0.02 7.50 6.84
C PHE A 203 0.22 7.72 8.34
N ALA A 204 1.12 6.97 8.95
CA ALA A 204 1.43 7.07 10.37
C ALA A 204 2.91 7.45 10.58
N TYR A 205 3.17 8.48 11.41
CA TYR A 205 4.50 8.99 11.70
C TYR A 205 4.55 9.52 13.13
N ALA A 206 5.53 9.13 13.92
CA ALA A 206 5.78 9.63 15.27
C ALA A 206 4.51 9.66 16.17
N GLY A 207 3.70 8.61 16.10
CA GLY A 207 2.47 8.49 16.89
C GLY A 207 1.27 9.30 16.38
N HIS A 208 1.41 10.01 15.27
CA HIS A 208 0.34 10.72 14.57
C HIS A 208 -0.08 10.00 13.30
N ALA A 209 -1.30 10.26 12.80
CA ALA A 209 -1.77 9.66 11.57
C ALA A 209 -2.62 10.62 10.72
N ALA A 210 -2.43 10.55 9.40
CA ALA A 210 -3.31 11.13 8.40
C ALA A 210 -4.01 10.02 7.63
N ARG A 211 -5.32 10.18 7.34
CA ARG A 211 -6.15 9.16 6.68
C ARG A 211 -6.69 9.67 5.36
N GLY A 212 -6.74 8.75 4.37
CA GLY A 212 -7.18 9.04 3.01
C GLY A 212 -6.04 9.58 2.14
N ALA A 213 -6.32 9.77 0.86
CA ALA A 213 -5.40 10.40 -0.09
C ALA A 213 -5.28 11.90 0.23
N VAL A 214 -4.52 12.22 1.28
CA VAL A 214 -4.30 13.61 1.72
C VAL A 214 -3.30 14.32 0.79
N PRO A 215 -3.39 15.64 0.60
CA PRO A 215 -2.45 16.38 -0.24
C PRO A 215 -1.04 16.45 0.37
N PRO A 216 0.01 16.72 -0.44
CA PRO A 216 1.41 16.78 0.01
C PRO A 216 1.64 17.68 1.22
N GLU A 217 0.92 18.79 1.34
CA GLU A 217 1.04 19.71 2.49
C GLU A 217 0.55 19.10 3.80
N HIS A 218 -0.36 18.12 3.74
CA HIS A 218 -0.77 17.38 4.93
C HIS A 218 0.29 16.37 5.37
N LEU A 219 0.97 15.72 4.41
CA LEU A 219 2.10 14.84 4.69
C LEU A 219 3.25 15.64 5.28
N ARG A 220 3.53 16.84 4.72
CA ARG A 220 4.53 17.75 5.30
C ARG A 220 4.22 18.07 6.75
N ARG A 221 2.99 18.45 7.08
CA ARG A 221 2.60 18.75 8.47
C ARG A 221 2.64 17.54 9.40
N LEU A 222 2.37 16.35 8.87
CA LEU A 222 2.46 15.12 9.64
C LEU A 222 3.90 14.80 10.04
N ILE A 223 4.86 15.07 9.13
CA ILE A 223 6.26 14.63 9.24
C ILE A 223 7.15 15.72 9.82
N GLU A 224 6.93 16.97 9.44
CA GLU A 224 7.79 18.10 9.82
C GLU A 224 7.18 18.94 10.98
N GLY A 225 5.91 18.76 11.32
CA GLY A 225 5.19 19.44 12.39
C GLY A 225 4.41 20.66 11.93
#